data_5540174c9721405c70c55bdc1fb9fe39
#
_entry.id   5540174c9721405c70c55bdc1fb9fe39
#
_cell.length_a   1.000
_cell.length_b   1.000
_cell.length_c   1.000
_cell.angle_alpha   90.00
_cell.angle_beta   90.00
_cell.angle_gamma   90.00
#
_symmetry.space_group_name_H-M   'P 1'
#
loop_
_entity.id
_entity.type
_entity.pdbx_description
1 polymer ?
#
loop_
_entity_poly.entity_id
_entity_poly.type
_entity_poly.pdbx_seq_one_letter_code
_entity_poly.pdbx_strand_id
1 'polypeptide(L)'
;MTVRKELLNNIRIVDPYVPGEQPRQKVVKLNTNENPYPPAPEVKAVFDELKEDEFRLYPDPTSGKLIKALADQLKVGEDQIFVGVGSDDVLSLCFLTFFNSEKPILFPDITYSFYQVWANLYRIPYVCPKLDGKFRIVKEDYYKVNGGIIFPNPNAPTAIYEEVDFIEDILRHNRDNIVIIDEAYVDF
;
A
#
# COMPACT_ATOMS: atom_id res chain seq x y z
N MET A 1 -21.49 -29.01 -3.12
CA MET A 1 -20.58 -29.44 -4.22
C MET A 1 -19.22 -29.72 -3.62
N THR A 2 -18.72 -30.93 -3.75
CA THR A 2 -17.37 -31.28 -3.24
C THR A 2 -16.37 -30.89 -4.32
N VAL A 3 -15.47 -29.94 -3.99
CA VAL A 3 -14.40 -29.52 -4.90
C VAL A 3 -13.41 -30.70 -5.04
N ARG A 4 -12.99 -31.02 -6.25
CA ARG A 4 -12.01 -32.10 -6.50
C ARG A 4 -10.67 -31.72 -5.86
N LYS A 5 -10.07 -32.68 -5.16
CA LYS A 5 -8.82 -32.49 -4.42
C LYS A 5 -7.67 -32.00 -5.31
N GLU A 6 -7.64 -32.46 -6.56
CA GLU A 6 -6.62 -32.07 -7.55
C GLU A 6 -6.71 -30.58 -7.94
N LEU A 7 -7.93 -30.00 -7.92
CA LEU A 7 -8.11 -28.57 -8.16
C LEU A 7 -7.57 -27.71 -7.03
N LEU A 8 -7.72 -28.20 -5.77
CA LEU A 8 -7.22 -27.47 -4.59
C LEU A 8 -5.69 -27.32 -4.59
N ASN A 9 -4.97 -28.28 -5.19
CA ASN A 9 -3.52 -28.21 -5.29
C ASN A 9 -3.02 -27.06 -6.17
N ASN A 10 -3.87 -26.55 -7.05
CA ASN A 10 -3.56 -25.45 -7.97
C ASN A 10 -4.13 -24.10 -7.51
N ILE A 11 -4.78 -24.07 -6.34
CA ILE A 11 -5.35 -22.85 -5.77
C ILE A 11 -4.43 -22.34 -4.65
N ARG A 12 -4.08 -21.08 -4.70
CA ARG A 12 -3.38 -20.42 -3.58
C ARG A 12 -4.38 -20.21 -2.45
N ILE A 13 -4.05 -20.76 -1.28
CA ILE A 13 -4.84 -20.59 -0.07
C ILE A 13 -4.05 -19.66 0.84
N VAL A 14 -4.63 -18.52 1.16
CA VAL A 14 -4.07 -17.54 2.10
C VAL A 14 -5.15 -17.15 3.10
N ASP A 15 -4.74 -16.79 4.29
CA ASP A 15 -5.65 -16.21 5.28
C ASP A 15 -6.07 -14.83 4.78
N PRO A 16 -7.39 -14.57 4.62
CA PRO A 16 -7.84 -13.28 4.14
C PRO A 16 -7.62 -12.19 5.20
N TYR A 17 -7.51 -10.96 4.73
CA TYR A 17 -7.60 -9.81 5.61
C TYR A 17 -8.95 -9.81 6.36
N VAL A 18 -8.90 -9.58 7.67
CA VAL A 18 -10.10 -9.43 8.49
C VAL A 18 -10.35 -7.94 8.69
N PRO A 19 -11.37 -7.37 8.03
CA PRO A 19 -11.69 -5.96 8.20
C PRO A 19 -12.15 -5.68 9.63
N GLY A 20 -11.91 -4.46 10.09
CA GLY A 20 -12.44 -4.01 11.37
C GLY A 20 -13.97 -4.08 11.42
N GLU A 21 -14.52 -4.02 12.63
CA GLU A 21 -15.96 -4.08 12.85
C GLU A 21 -16.73 -3.07 11.98
N GLN A 22 -17.79 -3.53 11.34
CA GLN A 22 -18.71 -2.71 10.53
C GLN A 22 -20.07 -2.64 11.26
N PRO A 23 -20.26 -1.72 12.20
CA PRO A 23 -21.48 -1.65 13.03
C PRO A 23 -22.70 -1.30 12.17
N ARG A 24 -23.80 -2.01 12.42
CA ARG A 24 -25.10 -1.76 11.77
C ARG A 24 -25.95 -0.71 12.49
N GLN A 25 -25.53 -0.29 13.67
CA GLN A 25 -26.21 0.72 14.48
C GLN A 25 -25.47 2.05 14.35
N LYS A 26 -26.16 3.15 14.67
CA LYS A 26 -25.54 4.49 14.72
C LYS A 26 -24.56 4.54 15.89
N VAL A 27 -23.28 4.57 15.59
CA VAL A 27 -22.17 4.67 16.55
C VAL A 27 -21.18 5.72 16.08
N VAL A 28 -20.26 6.10 16.96
CA VAL A 28 -19.06 6.84 16.57
C VAL A 28 -18.04 5.80 16.07
N LYS A 29 -17.82 5.75 14.77
CA LYS A 29 -16.89 4.81 14.13
C LYS A 29 -15.50 5.43 14.09
N LEU A 30 -14.52 4.81 14.76
CA LEU A 30 -13.15 5.30 14.85
C LEU A 30 -12.12 4.30 14.28
N ASN A 31 -12.60 3.23 13.63
CA ASN A 31 -11.75 2.26 12.95
C ASN A 31 -11.72 2.51 11.43
N THR A 32 -10.80 1.83 10.73
CA THR A 32 -10.61 1.87 9.27
C THR A 32 -10.18 3.23 8.68
N ASN A 33 -9.84 4.20 9.52
CA ASN A 33 -9.30 5.52 9.13
C ASN A 33 -10.14 6.27 8.08
N GLU A 34 -11.48 6.12 8.13
CA GLU A 34 -12.37 6.84 7.23
C GLU A 34 -12.30 8.35 7.51
N ASN A 35 -12.12 9.14 6.44
CA ASN A 35 -12.13 10.59 6.55
C ASN A 35 -13.53 11.07 6.98
N PRO A 36 -13.67 11.81 8.09
CA PRO A 36 -14.97 12.30 8.56
C PRO A 36 -15.49 13.49 7.74
N TYR A 37 -14.68 14.08 6.89
CA TYR A 37 -15.05 15.20 6.06
C TYR A 37 -15.44 14.76 4.65
N PRO A 38 -16.45 15.42 4.04
CA PRO A 38 -16.80 15.15 2.65
C PRO A 38 -15.67 15.62 1.70
N PRO A 39 -15.64 15.12 0.46
CA PRO A 39 -14.72 15.64 -0.55
C PRO A 39 -15.03 17.13 -0.86
N ALA A 40 -14.06 17.81 -1.47
CA ALA A 40 -14.22 19.19 -1.90
C ALA A 40 -15.45 19.36 -2.83
N PRO A 41 -16.17 20.50 -2.76
CA PRO A 41 -17.37 20.74 -3.59
C PRO A 41 -17.14 20.58 -5.09
N GLU A 42 -15.94 20.84 -5.57
CA GLU A 42 -15.53 20.71 -6.96
C GLU A 42 -15.59 19.26 -7.45
N VAL A 43 -15.38 18.29 -6.57
CA VAL A 43 -15.51 16.86 -6.88
C VAL A 43 -16.95 16.54 -7.30
N LYS A 44 -17.92 17.11 -6.59
CA LYS A 44 -19.34 16.92 -6.94
C LYS A 44 -19.64 17.53 -8.32
N ALA A 45 -19.10 18.71 -8.63
CA ALA A 45 -19.32 19.35 -9.93
C ALA A 45 -18.83 18.47 -11.09
N VAL A 46 -17.69 17.79 -10.94
CA VAL A 46 -17.20 16.85 -11.97
C VAL A 46 -18.19 15.71 -12.18
N PHE A 47 -18.77 15.14 -11.11
CA PHE A 47 -19.79 14.08 -11.24
C PHE A 47 -21.06 14.59 -11.94
N ASP A 48 -21.47 15.82 -11.67
CA ASP A 48 -22.67 16.42 -12.28
C ASP A 48 -22.47 16.71 -13.79
N GLU A 49 -21.24 16.82 -14.27
CA GLU A 49 -20.88 17.02 -15.68
C GLU A 49 -20.79 15.73 -16.50
N LEU A 50 -20.69 14.55 -15.83
CA LEU A 50 -20.58 13.27 -16.52
C LEU A 50 -21.87 12.95 -17.31
N LYS A 51 -21.69 12.52 -18.56
CA LYS A 51 -22.79 12.12 -19.44
C LYS A 51 -22.92 10.60 -19.43
N GLU A 52 -24.16 10.11 -19.36
CA GLU A 52 -24.44 8.66 -19.36
C GLU A 52 -23.80 7.94 -20.56
N ASP A 53 -23.76 8.57 -21.71
CA ASP A 53 -23.20 7.99 -22.93
C ASP A 53 -21.68 7.76 -22.86
N GLU A 54 -20.98 8.46 -21.99
CA GLU A 54 -19.54 8.28 -21.79
C GLU A 54 -19.20 6.97 -21.10
N PHE A 55 -20.11 6.43 -20.26
CA PHE A 55 -19.88 5.16 -19.54
C PHE A 55 -19.85 3.92 -20.43
N ARG A 56 -20.30 4.00 -21.68
CA ARG A 56 -20.18 2.92 -22.66
C ARG A 56 -18.82 2.85 -23.36
N LEU A 57 -17.97 3.85 -23.16
CA LEU A 57 -16.65 3.95 -23.78
C LEU A 57 -15.57 3.41 -22.83
N TYR A 58 -14.49 2.88 -23.39
CA TYR A 58 -13.31 2.58 -22.59
C TYR A 58 -12.70 3.87 -22.05
N PRO A 59 -12.23 3.87 -20.79
CA PRO A 59 -11.47 5.00 -20.27
C PRO A 59 -10.12 5.14 -20.98
N ASP A 60 -9.46 6.27 -20.78
CA ASP A 60 -8.06 6.44 -21.20
C ASP A 60 -7.18 5.36 -20.56
N PRO A 61 -6.57 4.45 -21.33
CA PRO A 61 -5.80 3.33 -20.79
C PRO A 61 -4.54 3.75 -20.05
N THR A 62 -4.09 4.98 -20.27
CA THR A 62 -2.89 5.54 -19.66
C THR A 62 -3.18 6.47 -18.50
N SER A 63 -4.45 6.83 -18.26
CA SER A 63 -4.84 7.82 -17.25
C SER A 63 -4.07 9.15 -17.39
N GLY A 64 -3.75 9.57 -18.62
CA GLY A 64 -2.81 10.64 -18.92
C GLY A 64 -3.12 11.98 -18.24
N LYS A 65 -4.41 12.35 -18.15
CA LYS A 65 -4.82 13.57 -17.43
C LYS A 65 -4.49 13.51 -15.94
N LEU A 66 -4.70 12.37 -15.30
CA LEU A 66 -4.42 12.17 -13.88
C LEU A 66 -2.90 12.14 -13.62
N ILE A 67 -2.16 11.38 -14.44
CA ILE A 67 -0.69 11.31 -14.36
C ILE A 67 -0.08 12.70 -14.48
N LYS A 68 -0.50 13.49 -15.47
CA LYS A 68 -0.01 14.86 -15.64
C LYS A 68 -0.30 15.74 -14.42
N ALA A 69 -1.52 15.68 -13.89
CA ALA A 69 -1.89 16.49 -12.72
C ALA A 69 -1.08 16.09 -11.47
N LEU A 70 -0.84 14.78 -11.26
CA LEU A 70 -0.01 14.30 -10.17
C LEU A 70 1.46 14.71 -10.35
N ALA A 71 2.02 14.58 -11.55
CA ALA A 71 3.39 14.97 -11.85
C ALA A 71 3.61 16.49 -11.61
N ASP A 72 2.66 17.32 -12.06
CA ASP A 72 2.69 18.77 -11.81
C ASP A 72 2.60 19.10 -10.31
N GLN A 73 1.76 18.38 -9.55
CA GLN A 73 1.59 18.56 -8.11
C GLN A 73 2.83 18.12 -7.31
N LEU A 74 3.35 16.94 -7.63
CA LEU A 74 4.47 16.32 -6.91
C LEU A 74 5.84 16.83 -7.39
N LYS A 75 5.90 17.60 -8.49
CA LYS A 75 7.13 18.13 -9.09
C LYS A 75 8.08 17.02 -9.59
N VAL A 76 7.52 15.97 -10.16
CA VAL A 76 8.25 14.83 -10.75
C VAL A 76 7.90 14.66 -12.23
N GLY A 77 8.61 13.78 -12.94
CA GLY A 77 8.28 13.44 -14.33
C GLY A 77 7.02 12.57 -14.43
N GLU A 78 6.29 12.66 -15.54
CA GLU A 78 5.14 11.79 -15.80
C GLU A 78 5.53 10.30 -15.86
N ASP A 79 6.75 9.99 -16.28
CA ASP A 79 7.35 8.65 -16.30
C ASP A 79 7.69 8.10 -14.91
N GLN A 80 7.57 8.92 -13.87
CA GLN A 80 7.76 8.52 -12.47
C GLN A 80 6.43 8.29 -11.73
N ILE A 81 5.30 8.37 -12.45
CA ILE A 81 3.97 8.19 -11.88
C ILE A 81 3.34 6.91 -12.40
N PHE A 82 2.87 6.09 -11.48
CA PHE A 82 2.01 4.95 -11.75
C PHE A 82 0.70 5.10 -10.96
N VAL A 83 -0.43 4.87 -11.61
CA VAL A 83 -1.75 4.99 -10.98
C VAL A 83 -2.48 3.65 -11.00
N GLY A 84 -3.22 3.37 -9.93
CA GLY A 84 -4.03 2.17 -9.76
C GLY A 84 -5.34 2.48 -9.02
N VAL A 85 -6.13 1.46 -8.73
CA VAL A 85 -7.43 1.59 -8.05
C VAL A 85 -7.21 1.56 -6.53
N GLY A 86 -6.61 2.62 -5.99
CA GLY A 86 -6.27 2.74 -4.58
C GLY A 86 -4.91 2.13 -4.22
N SER A 87 -4.45 2.37 -2.98
CA SER A 87 -3.14 1.93 -2.52
C SER A 87 -3.00 0.40 -2.49
N ASP A 88 -4.05 -0.34 -2.14
CA ASP A 88 -4.01 -1.80 -2.10
C ASP A 88 -3.72 -2.43 -3.46
N ASP A 89 -4.31 -1.90 -4.54
CA ASP A 89 -4.04 -2.36 -5.90
C ASP A 89 -2.59 -2.06 -6.29
N VAL A 90 -2.13 -0.83 -6.05
CA VAL A 90 -0.75 -0.42 -6.34
C VAL A 90 0.25 -1.24 -5.53
N LEU A 91 0.01 -1.46 -4.23
CA LEU A 91 0.86 -2.27 -3.36
C LEU A 91 0.94 -3.73 -3.84
N SER A 92 -0.21 -4.32 -4.20
CA SER A 92 -0.26 -5.67 -4.77
C SER A 92 0.65 -5.81 -5.99
N LEU A 93 0.60 -4.83 -6.90
CA LEU A 93 1.45 -4.79 -8.09
C LEU A 93 2.93 -4.56 -7.74
N CYS A 94 3.22 -3.71 -6.74
CA CYS A 94 4.57 -3.50 -6.24
C CYS A 94 5.17 -4.79 -5.68
N PHE A 95 4.42 -5.53 -4.85
CA PHE A 95 4.88 -6.82 -4.31
C PHE A 95 5.18 -7.80 -5.44
N LEU A 96 4.28 -7.91 -6.41
CA LEU A 96 4.46 -8.81 -7.56
C LEU A 96 5.64 -8.43 -8.46
N THR A 97 5.91 -7.13 -8.60
CA THR A 97 6.90 -6.61 -9.55
C THR A 97 8.31 -6.55 -8.96
N PHE A 98 8.45 -6.07 -7.72
CA PHE A 98 9.74 -5.70 -7.17
C PHE A 98 10.33 -6.71 -6.19
N PHE A 99 9.50 -7.55 -5.56
CA PHE A 99 9.96 -8.45 -4.52
C PHE A 99 10.09 -9.90 -5.02
N ASN A 100 10.94 -10.10 -6.04
CA ASN A 100 11.09 -11.39 -6.73
C ASN A 100 12.39 -12.14 -6.40
N SER A 101 13.12 -11.73 -5.35
CA SER A 101 14.33 -12.44 -4.94
C SER A 101 14.01 -13.57 -3.95
N GLU A 102 14.95 -14.50 -3.77
CA GLU A 102 14.88 -15.52 -2.72
C GLU A 102 15.19 -14.97 -1.31
N LYS A 103 15.69 -13.72 -1.25
CA LYS A 103 15.96 -13.04 0.02
C LYS A 103 14.67 -12.50 0.62
N PRO A 104 14.51 -12.55 1.96
CA PRO A 104 13.30 -12.05 2.59
C PRO A 104 13.18 -10.52 2.45
N ILE A 105 11.98 -10.04 2.18
CA ILE A 105 11.66 -8.63 2.33
C ILE A 105 11.47 -8.29 3.80
N LEU A 106 11.64 -7.02 4.16
CA LEU A 106 11.53 -6.54 5.52
C LEU A 106 10.38 -5.53 5.65
N PHE A 107 9.56 -5.73 6.67
CA PHE A 107 8.55 -4.77 7.12
C PHE A 107 8.30 -4.93 8.63
N PRO A 108 7.83 -3.90 9.36
CA PRO A 108 7.67 -3.98 10.82
C PRO A 108 6.71 -5.09 11.26
N ASP A 109 6.92 -5.62 12.46
CA ASP A 109 6.06 -6.67 13.04
C ASP A 109 4.66 -6.13 13.42
N ILE A 110 4.56 -4.83 13.73
CA ILE A 110 3.29 -4.14 13.96
C ILE A 110 3.15 -3.06 12.88
N THR A 111 2.45 -3.40 11.81
CA THR A 111 2.28 -2.56 10.63
C THR A 111 0.99 -2.91 9.86
N TYR A 112 0.81 -2.36 8.68
CA TYR A 112 -0.33 -2.67 7.82
C TYR A 112 -0.37 -4.15 7.46
N SER A 113 -1.42 -4.83 7.92
CA SER A 113 -1.49 -6.31 7.89
C SER A 113 -1.59 -6.91 6.49
N PHE A 114 -1.96 -6.12 5.47
CA PHE A 114 -1.99 -6.59 4.09
C PHE A 114 -0.61 -6.92 3.52
N TYR A 115 0.48 -6.39 4.07
CA TYR A 115 1.82 -6.78 3.60
C TYR A 115 2.07 -8.28 3.76
N GLN A 116 1.64 -8.88 4.87
CA GLN A 116 1.72 -10.33 5.05
C GLN A 116 0.80 -11.08 4.09
N VAL A 117 -0.38 -10.54 3.81
CA VAL A 117 -1.33 -11.14 2.85
C VAL A 117 -0.70 -11.20 1.46
N TRP A 118 -0.13 -10.07 0.97
CA TRP A 118 0.55 -10.04 -0.33
C TRP A 118 1.77 -10.95 -0.35
N ALA A 119 2.62 -10.91 0.68
CA ALA A 119 3.80 -11.76 0.74
C ALA A 119 3.44 -13.25 0.68
N ASN A 120 2.43 -13.68 1.43
CA ASN A 120 1.94 -15.07 1.42
C ASN A 120 1.30 -15.43 0.06
N LEU A 121 0.48 -14.55 -0.50
CA LEU A 121 -0.20 -14.78 -1.79
C LEU A 121 0.82 -14.97 -2.92
N TYR A 122 1.87 -14.18 -2.96
CA TYR A 122 2.89 -14.23 -3.99
C TYR A 122 4.07 -15.12 -3.64
N ARG A 123 4.07 -15.75 -2.44
CA ARG A 123 5.14 -16.64 -1.94
C ARG A 123 6.48 -15.92 -1.81
N ILE A 124 6.43 -14.67 -1.40
CA ILE A 124 7.61 -13.85 -1.14
C ILE A 124 8.07 -14.12 0.30
N PRO A 125 9.32 -14.54 0.51
CA PRO A 125 9.84 -14.70 1.86
C PRO A 125 9.91 -13.34 2.57
N TYR A 126 9.60 -13.30 3.86
CA TYR A 126 9.65 -12.06 4.63
C TYR A 126 10.13 -12.27 6.06
N VAL A 127 10.65 -11.22 6.64
CA VAL A 127 10.99 -11.11 8.07
C VAL A 127 10.40 -9.81 8.60
N CYS A 128 9.83 -9.89 9.80
CA CYS A 128 9.22 -8.73 10.45
C CYS A 128 10.11 -8.28 11.63
N PRO A 129 11.05 -7.31 11.44
CA PRO A 129 11.78 -6.72 12.52
C PRO A 129 10.85 -6.11 13.56
N LYS A 130 11.17 -6.29 14.83
CA LYS A 130 10.35 -5.77 15.93
C LYS A 130 10.51 -4.26 16.07
N LEU A 131 9.40 -3.59 16.31
CA LEU A 131 9.43 -2.22 16.77
C LEU A 131 10.05 -2.14 18.18
N ASP A 132 10.60 -1.00 18.53
CA ASP A 132 11.13 -0.76 19.87
C ASP A 132 10.01 -0.60 20.93
N GLY A 133 10.38 -0.41 22.18
CA GLY A 133 9.44 -0.21 23.29
C GLY A 133 8.58 1.07 23.20
N LYS A 134 8.82 1.92 22.20
CA LYS A 134 8.02 3.12 21.85
C LYS A 134 7.31 2.98 20.51
N PHE A 135 7.25 1.76 19.97
CA PHE A 135 6.66 1.43 18.68
C PHE A 135 7.35 2.08 17.47
N ARG A 136 8.62 2.48 17.59
CA ARG A 136 9.40 3.03 16.47
C ARG A 136 10.16 1.95 15.74
N ILE A 137 10.43 2.19 14.47
CA ILE A 137 11.28 1.34 13.64
C ILE A 137 12.74 1.44 14.13
N VAL A 138 13.38 0.28 14.35
CA VAL A 138 14.81 0.18 14.65
C VAL A 138 15.56 0.06 13.33
N LYS A 139 16.09 1.16 12.82
CA LYS A 139 16.65 1.25 11.46
C LYS A 139 17.79 0.28 11.19
N GLU A 140 18.59 -0.04 12.21
CA GLU A 140 19.71 -0.98 12.12
C GLU A 140 19.28 -2.39 11.72
N ASP A 141 18.02 -2.77 12.03
CA ASP A 141 17.46 -4.04 11.63
C ASP A 141 17.16 -4.11 10.11
N TYR A 142 17.10 -2.96 9.45
CA TYR A 142 16.87 -2.82 8.01
C TYR A 142 18.17 -2.68 7.19
N TYR A 143 19.34 -2.70 7.82
CA TYR A 143 20.65 -2.72 7.14
C TYR A 143 21.10 -4.13 6.76
N LYS A 144 20.42 -5.14 7.25
CA LYS A 144 20.71 -6.55 6.99
C LYS A 144 20.42 -6.88 5.51
N VAL A 145 21.08 -7.91 5.01
CA VAL A 145 20.82 -8.44 3.66
C VAL A 145 19.35 -8.80 3.54
N ASN A 146 18.69 -8.24 2.53
CA ASN A 146 17.25 -8.39 2.31
C ASN A 146 16.91 -8.42 0.81
N GLY A 147 15.65 -8.72 0.49
CA GLY A 147 15.10 -8.72 -0.86
C GLY A 147 14.28 -7.47 -1.21
N GLY A 148 14.25 -6.50 -0.30
CA GLY A 148 13.50 -5.26 -0.39
C GLY A 148 12.89 -4.87 0.95
N ILE A 149 12.45 -3.64 1.05
CA ILE A 149 11.90 -3.07 2.30
C ILE A 149 10.58 -2.38 1.95
N ILE A 150 9.60 -2.52 2.84
CA ILE A 150 8.37 -1.73 2.78
C ILE A 150 7.91 -1.38 4.19
N PHE A 151 7.53 -0.14 4.41
CA PHE A 151 6.83 0.29 5.64
C PHE A 151 5.98 1.53 5.39
N PRO A 152 4.88 1.72 6.14
CA PRO A 152 4.08 2.92 6.09
C PRO A 152 4.77 4.07 6.80
N ASN A 153 4.57 5.28 6.30
CA ASN A 153 5.01 6.51 6.96
C ASN A 153 3.98 7.63 6.81
N PRO A 154 3.17 7.92 7.83
CA PRO A 154 3.16 7.33 9.20
C PRO A 154 2.82 5.84 9.23
N ASN A 155 3.42 5.09 10.18
CA ASN A 155 3.13 3.67 10.32
C ASN A 155 1.71 3.44 10.85
N ALA A 156 0.97 2.56 10.22
CA ALA A 156 -0.34 2.11 10.69
C ALA A 156 -0.20 0.72 11.37
N PRO A 157 -0.66 0.51 12.63
CA PRO A 157 -1.58 1.36 13.38
C PRO A 157 -0.91 2.29 14.40
N THR A 158 0.41 2.39 14.46
CA THR A 158 1.12 3.13 15.53
C THR A 158 1.04 4.64 15.38
N ALA A 159 0.67 5.14 14.20
CA ALA A 159 0.62 6.56 13.82
C ALA A 159 1.97 7.30 14.00
N ILE A 160 3.07 6.55 14.05
CA ILE A 160 4.40 7.14 14.20
C ILE A 160 4.96 7.49 12.83
N TYR A 161 5.37 8.74 12.72
CA TYR A 161 6.06 9.31 11.56
C TYR A 161 7.58 9.27 11.78
N GLU A 162 8.30 8.85 10.74
CA GLU A 162 9.76 8.91 10.69
C GLU A 162 10.19 10.02 9.73
N GLU A 163 11.17 10.82 10.16
CA GLU A 163 11.67 11.95 9.40
C GLU A 163 12.41 11.53 8.11
N VAL A 164 12.52 12.42 7.15
CA VAL A 164 13.18 12.17 5.86
C VAL A 164 14.61 11.66 6.03
N ASP A 165 15.37 12.21 6.99
CA ASP A 165 16.75 11.78 7.29
C ASP A 165 16.82 10.30 7.70
N PHE A 166 15.79 9.80 8.39
CA PHE A 166 15.67 8.39 8.75
C PHE A 166 15.50 7.51 7.50
N ILE A 167 14.62 7.94 6.59
CA ILE A 167 14.36 7.24 5.33
C ILE A 167 15.62 7.24 4.46
N GLU A 168 16.28 8.39 4.33
CA GLU A 168 17.53 8.50 3.58
C GLU A 168 18.63 7.58 4.12
N ASP A 169 18.71 7.42 5.44
CA ASP A 169 19.68 6.54 6.06
C ASP A 169 19.42 5.07 5.70
N ILE A 170 18.15 4.62 5.71
CA ILE A 170 17.76 3.29 5.22
C ILE A 170 18.13 3.13 3.75
N LEU A 171 17.82 4.10 2.89
CA LEU A 171 18.15 4.08 1.48
C LEU A 171 19.67 3.96 1.23
N ARG A 172 20.49 4.68 2.00
CA ARG A 172 21.96 4.61 1.89
C ARG A 172 22.53 3.22 2.16
N HIS A 173 21.89 2.46 3.07
CA HIS A 173 22.30 1.10 3.41
C HIS A 173 21.68 0.02 2.51
N ASN A 174 20.73 0.39 1.61
CA ASN A 174 19.99 -0.54 0.75
C ASN A 174 20.02 -0.14 -0.73
N ARG A 175 21.16 0.31 -1.24
CA ARG A 175 21.30 0.86 -2.59
C ARG A 175 20.94 -0.11 -3.73
N ASP A 176 21.05 -1.41 -3.46
CA ASP A 176 20.80 -2.46 -4.45
C ASP A 176 19.40 -3.11 -4.29
N ASN A 177 18.58 -2.59 -3.38
CA ASN A 177 17.24 -3.10 -3.10
C ASN A 177 16.19 -2.01 -3.25
N ILE A 178 14.98 -2.41 -3.61
CA ILE A 178 13.83 -1.52 -3.62
C ILE A 178 13.39 -1.25 -2.17
N VAL A 179 13.19 0.03 -1.87
CA VAL A 179 12.59 0.50 -0.61
C VAL A 179 11.30 1.22 -0.96
N ILE A 180 10.18 0.76 -0.43
CA ILE A 180 8.85 1.34 -0.64
C ILE A 180 8.41 2.01 0.64
N ILE A 181 8.05 3.29 0.55
CA ILE A 181 7.43 4.04 1.63
C ILE A 181 5.96 4.20 1.29
N ASP A 182 5.10 3.62 2.12
CA ASP A 182 3.65 3.70 1.95
C ASP A 182 3.14 4.95 2.67
N GLU A 183 2.81 5.96 1.89
CA GLU A 183 2.38 7.28 2.37
C GLU A 183 0.85 7.47 2.29
N ALA A 184 0.07 6.39 2.40
CA ALA A 184 -1.40 6.45 2.32
C ALA A 184 -2.02 7.47 3.29
N TYR A 185 -1.34 7.82 4.38
CA TYR A 185 -1.82 8.72 5.42
C TYR A 185 -0.91 9.92 5.68
N VAL A 186 0.02 10.24 4.80
CA VAL A 186 1.01 11.32 5.01
C VAL A 186 0.39 12.71 5.10
N ASP A 187 -0.78 12.91 4.49
CA ASP A 187 -1.49 14.20 4.46
C ASP A 187 -2.39 14.45 5.70
N PHE A 188 -2.38 13.58 6.73
CA PHE A 188 -3.25 13.65 7.90
C PHE A 188 -2.53 13.89 9.22
#